data_bf0b05a23787b9307a7af6f0f7bc08fe
#
_entry.id   bf0b05a23787b9307a7af6f0f7bc08fe
#
_cell.length_a   1.000
_cell.length_b   1.000
_cell.length_c   1.000
_cell.angle_alpha   90.00
_cell.angle_beta   90.00
_cell.angle_gamma   90.00
#
_symmetry.space_group_name_H-M   'P 1'
#
loop_
_entity.id
_entity.type
_entity.pdbx_description
1 polymer ?
#
loop_
_entity_poly.entity_id
_entity_poly.type
_entity_poly.pdbx_seq_one_letter_code
_entity_poly.pdbx_strand_id
1 'polypeptide(L)'
;MMRRAPRLLLLFCDDSTLIFCSRLAGLLIEADRSAQITFAAYAPESALSDRQLRQYLPKGDYEILDTAGLKSALMDGQYDAILTSRVFRSLDRMLSDPLYRQKAGRARVVSFLGGLDFSPGRGMRNRRHCDVVYLFPRAICKSFRKSYVQPATEGMAEWPAVGFGHPAFLMPKSPPAATLNPAGDIYFFAQALSPSTARARMHMLAVMAAIARRNPDRNVWIKLRHLPDENTRHLHREQHDYPGLAAARTDLPPNLRLTARTMAQALSNASLGITCTSTAAIDLVREGVPAMVHLDYPDTTLDPLVGPMRRLFTGSNLIKPLEDILNLRFDAPDPDWLADIFCARELGRDVLAMIAGGPAKKADRIGA
;
A
#
# COMPACT_ATOMS: atom_id res chain seq x y z
N MET A 1 0.67 -10.95 -36.43
CA MET A 1 -0.65 -10.87 -35.76
C MET A 1 -0.64 -9.67 -34.82
N MET A 2 -1.50 -8.68 -35.05
CA MET A 2 -1.69 -7.60 -34.07
C MET A 2 -2.22 -8.20 -32.76
N ARG A 3 -1.51 -7.99 -31.67
CA ARG A 3 -1.93 -8.44 -30.34
C ARG A 3 -3.15 -7.62 -29.93
N ARG A 4 -4.26 -8.27 -29.61
CA ARG A 4 -5.47 -7.60 -29.10
C ARG A 4 -5.11 -6.82 -27.83
N ALA A 5 -5.67 -5.61 -27.70
CA ALA A 5 -5.53 -4.80 -26.51
C ALA A 5 -6.07 -5.54 -25.28
N PRO A 6 -5.30 -5.64 -24.18
CA PRO A 6 -5.75 -6.32 -22.98
C PRO A 6 -6.88 -5.54 -22.28
N ARG A 7 -7.94 -6.25 -21.87
CA ARG A 7 -9.10 -5.71 -21.16
C ARG A 7 -8.99 -6.10 -19.68
N LEU A 8 -8.81 -5.13 -18.82
CA LEU A 8 -8.45 -5.32 -17.43
C LEU A 8 -9.48 -4.67 -16.50
N LEU A 9 -9.99 -5.42 -15.54
CA LEU A 9 -10.84 -4.92 -14.46
C LEU A 9 -10.00 -4.73 -13.19
N LEU A 10 -9.96 -3.52 -12.65
CA LEU A 10 -9.34 -3.19 -11.37
C LEU A 10 -10.40 -3.15 -10.28
N LEU A 11 -10.42 -4.17 -9.42
CA LEU A 11 -11.45 -4.37 -8.41
C LEU A 11 -11.02 -3.81 -7.06
N PHE A 12 -11.81 -2.88 -6.51
CA PHE A 12 -11.58 -2.23 -5.22
C PHE A 12 -12.82 -2.25 -4.32
N CYS A 13 -12.65 -2.00 -3.01
CA CYS A 13 -13.74 -1.92 -2.04
C CYS A 13 -13.49 -0.90 -0.91
N ASP A 14 -12.26 -0.45 -0.72
CA ASP A 14 -11.87 0.54 0.29
C ASP A 14 -10.79 1.49 -0.24
N ASP A 15 -10.39 2.47 0.56
CA ASP A 15 -9.39 3.47 0.19
C ASP A 15 -8.04 2.85 -0.18
N SER A 16 -7.62 1.84 0.56
CA SER A 16 -6.33 1.16 0.33
C SER A 16 -6.33 0.42 -1.00
N THR A 17 -7.41 -0.29 -1.30
CA THR A 17 -7.56 -1.02 -2.57
C THR A 17 -7.79 -0.08 -3.74
N LEU A 18 -8.46 1.05 -3.55
CA LEU A 18 -8.63 2.08 -4.58
C LEU A 18 -7.29 2.76 -4.93
N ILE A 19 -6.50 3.15 -3.92
CA ILE A 19 -5.14 3.69 -4.13
C ILE A 19 -4.26 2.68 -4.86
N PHE A 20 -4.33 1.42 -4.47
CA PHE A 20 -3.63 0.33 -5.15
C PHE A 20 -4.03 0.26 -6.62
N CYS A 21 -5.32 0.21 -6.93
CA CYS A 21 -5.85 0.15 -8.30
C CYS A 21 -5.41 1.37 -9.13
N SER A 22 -5.49 2.58 -8.57
CA SER A 22 -5.06 3.81 -9.25
C SER A 22 -3.57 3.78 -9.61
N ARG A 23 -2.70 3.33 -8.68
CA ARG A 23 -1.27 3.18 -8.95
C ARG A 23 -0.97 2.12 -10.00
N LEU A 24 -1.63 0.97 -9.89
CA LEU A 24 -1.45 -0.13 -10.84
C LEU A 24 -1.92 0.26 -12.24
N ALA A 25 -3.04 0.98 -12.37
CA ALA A 25 -3.53 1.49 -13.65
C ALA A 25 -2.48 2.34 -14.37
N GLY A 26 -1.83 3.25 -13.65
CA GLY A 26 -0.74 4.06 -14.21
C GLY A 26 0.39 3.22 -14.79
N LEU A 27 0.83 2.19 -14.06
CA LEU A 27 1.91 1.28 -14.51
C LEU A 27 1.49 0.42 -15.71
N LEU A 28 0.24 -0.01 -15.76
CA LEU A 28 -0.28 -0.82 -16.88
C LEU A 28 -0.41 0.01 -18.15
N ILE A 29 -0.91 1.26 -18.06
CA ILE A 29 -0.99 2.19 -19.18
C ILE A 29 0.39 2.62 -19.68
N GLU A 30 1.36 2.83 -18.76
CA GLU A 30 2.75 3.10 -19.11
C GLU A 30 3.39 1.93 -19.85
N ALA A 31 3.05 0.70 -19.44
CA ALA A 31 3.57 -0.53 -20.05
C ALA A 31 2.94 -0.84 -21.42
N ASP A 32 1.63 -0.59 -21.57
CA ASP A 32 0.89 -0.77 -22.82
C ASP A 32 -0.24 0.27 -22.91
N ARG A 33 -0.06 1.28 -23.76
CA ARG A 33 -1.04 2.34 -23.99
C ARG A 33 -2.35 1.87 -24.62
N SER A 34 -2.39 0.67 -25.17
CA SER A 34 -3.61 0.08 -25.74
C SER A 34 -4.47 -0.61 -24.69
N ALA A 35 -3.96 -0.82 -23.45
CA ALA A 35 -4.68 -1.49 -22.40
C ALA A 35 -5.98 -0.75 -22.06
N GLN A 36 -7.09 -1.49 -22.07
CA GLN A 36 -8.40 -1.01 -21.66
C GLN A 36 -8.62 -1.34 -20.20
N ILE A 37 -8.70 -0.30 -19.37
CA ILE A 37 -8.81 -0.43 -17.91
C ILE A 37 -10.18 0.04 -17.46
N THR A 38 -10.91 -0.84 -16.79
CA THR A 38 -12.16 -0.55 -16.10
C THR A 38 -11.91 -0.60 -14.60
N PHE A 39 -12.38 0.40 -13.86
CA PHE A 39 -12.41 0.38 -12.41
C PHE A 39 -13.77 -0.15 -11.94
N ALA A 40 -13.78 -1.01 -10.91
CA ALA A 40 -15.03 -1.51 -10.34
C ALA A 40 -14.99 -1.55 -8.81
N ALA A 41 -16.03 -0.99 -8.19
CA ALA A 41 -16.29 -1.11 -6.77
C ALA A 41 -17.11 -2.37 -6.49
N TYR A 42 -16.66 -3.22 -5.56
CA TYR A 42 -17.46 -4.35 -5.10
C TYR A 42 -18.40 -3.89 -3.98
N ALA A 43 -19.66 -3.69 -4.32
CA ALA A 43 -20.67 -3.07 -3.47
C ALA A 43 -20.83 -3.74 -2.09
N PRO A 44 -20.86 -5.08 -1.95
CA PRO A 44 -21.05 -5.73 -0.65
C PRO A 44 -19.93 -5.46 0.39
N GLU A 45 -18.75 -5.05 -0.07
CA GLU A 45 -17.57 -4.77 0.77
C GLU A 45 -17.17 -3.29 0.70
N SER A 46 -17.94 -2.43 0.01
CA SER A 46 -17.55 -1.04 -0.24
C SER A 46 -17.62 -0.18 1.03
N ALA A 47 -16.52 0.52 1.32
CA ALA A 47 -16.35 1.41 2.47
C ALA A 47 -15.57 2.68 2.05
N LEU A 48 -16.12 3.43 1.08
CA LEU A 48 -15.51 4.62 0.50
C LEU A 48 -16.41 5.85 0.67
N SER A 49 -15.80 7.01 0.94
CA SER A 49 -16.48 8.30 0.84
C SER A 49 -16.41 8.86 -0.58
N ASP A 50 -17.39 9.72 -0.93
CA ASP A 50 -17.39 10.41 -2.23
C ASP A 50 -16.13 11.27 -2.44
N ARG A 51 -15.55 11.81 -1.35
CA ARG A 51 -14.30 12.55 -1.42
C ARG A 51 -13.15 11.66 -1.86
N GLN A 52 -13.04 10.46 -1.30
CA GLN A 52 -11.98 9.49 -1.66
C GLN A 52 -12.14 9.02 -3.10
N LEU A 53 -13.37 8.75 -3.54
CA LEU A 53 -13.64 8.40 -4.94
C LEU A 53 -13.18 9.52 -5.88
N ARG A 54 -13.61 10.76 -5.66
CA ARG A 54 -13.18 11.91 -6.49
C ARG A 54 -11.67 12.15 -6.47
N GLN A 55 -11.03 11.86 -5.34
CA GLN A 55 -9.58 12.07 -5.20
C GLN A 55 -8.76 11.08 -6.03
N TYR A 56 -9.15 9.82 -6.11
CA TYR A 56 -8.38 8.76 -6.75
C TYR A 56 -8.93 8.30 -8.11
N LEU A 57 -10.16 8.68 -8.43
CA LEU A 57 -10.81 8.49 -9.73
C LEU A 57 -11.27 9.85 -10.29
N PRO A 58 -10.36 10.70 -10.74
CA PRO A 58 -10.68 12.08 -11.15
C PRO A 58 -11.64 12.15 -12.35
N LYS A 59 -11.71 11.13 -13.18
CA LYS A 59 -12.69 11.04 -14.28
C LYS A 59 -14.05 10.50 -13.82
N GLY A 60 -14.17 9.99 -12.59
CA GLY A 60 -15.42 9.53 -11.99
C GLY A 60 -15.97 8.22 -12.54
N ASP A 61 -15.36 7.65 -13.57
CA ASP A 61 -15.87 6.46 -14.26
C ASP A 61 -15.47 5.18 -13.55
N TYR A 62 -16.42 4.52 -12.92
CA TYR A 62 -16.26 3.19 -12.36
C TYR A 62 -17.59 2.44 -12.35
N GLU A 63 -17.51 1.13 -12.41
CA GLU A 63 -18.66 0.23 -12.31
C GLU A 63 -18.95 -0.09 -10.84
N ILE A 64 -20.20 -0.38 -10.52
CA ILE A 64 -20.59 -0.92 -9.21
C ILE A 64 -21.03 -2.36 -9.46
N LEU A 65 -20.26 -3.31 -8.90
CA LEU A 65 -20.53 -4.73 -9.04
C LEU A 65 -21.12 -5.29 -7.74
N ASP A 66 -22.26 -5.93 -7.87
CA ASP A 66 -22.78 -6.86 -6.87
C ASP A 66 -22.16 -8.26 -7.06
N THR A 67 -22.64 -9.25 -6.34
CA THR A 67 -22.15 -10.62 -6.43
C THR A 67 -22.40 -11.25 -7.81
N ALA A 68 -23.52 -10.93 -8.45
CA ALA A 68 -23.87 -11.45 -9.78
C ALA A 68 -23.01 -10.78 -10.86
N GLY A 69 -22.84 -9.46 -10.80
CA GLY A 69 -21.97 -8.70 -11.70
C GLY A 69 -20.50 -9.14 -11.61
N LEU A 70 -19.99 -9.41 -10.40
CA LEU A 70 -18.64 -9.95 -10.24
C LEU A 70 -18.51 -11.35 -10.85
N LYS A 71 -19.52 -12.22 -10.68
CA LYS A 71 -19.54 -13.55 -11.32
C LYS A 71 -19.55 -13.44 -12.85
N SER A 72 -20.35 -12.53 -13.42
CA SER A 72 -20.35 -12.24 -14.85
C SER A 72 -18.99 -11.76 -15.34
N ALA A 73 -18.37 -10.79 -14.66
CA ALA A 73 -17.04 -10.27 -14.99
C ALA A 73 -15.96 -11.38 -15.00
N LEU A 74 -16.09 -12.38 -14.11
CA LEU A 74 -15.19 -13.53 -14.06
C LEU A 74 -15.41 -14.51 -15.22
N MET A 75 -16.69 -14.72 -15.65
CA MET A 75 -17.08 -15.87 -16.44
C MET A 75 -17.32 -15.56 -17.92
N ASP A 76 -17.75 -14.34 -18.27
CA ASP A 76 -18.35 -14.06 -19.60
C ASP A 76 -17.34 -13.59 -20.64
N GLY A 77 -16.03 -13.66 -20.34
CA GLY A 77 -14.98 -13.32 -21.29
C GLY A 77 -14.92 -11.83 -21.63
N GLN A 78 -15.59 -10.98 -20.85
CA GLN A 78 -15.56 -9.53 -21.01
C GLN A 78 -14.16 -8.97 -20.70
N TYR A 79 -13.49 -9.51 -19.68
CA TYR A 79 -12.15 -9.12 -19.26
C TYR A 79 -11.14 -10.26 -19.46
N ASP A 80 -9.92 -9.89 -19.78
CA ASP A 80 -8.81 -10.84 -19.86
C ASP A 80 -8.22 -11.12 -18.46
N ALA A 81 -8.31 -10.13 -17.56
CA ALA A 81 -7.96 -10.31 -16.15
C ALA A 81 -8.72 -9.36 -15.20
N ILE A 82 -8.89 -9.82 -13.96
CA ILE A 82 -9.31 -9.02 -12.79
C ILE A 82 -8.14 -8.90 -11.86
N LEU A 83 -7.79 -7.65 -11.47
CA LEU A 83 -6.66 -7.34 -10.61
C LEU A 83 -7.15 -6.72 -9.30
N THR A 84 -6.66 -7.23 -8.16
CA THR A 84 -7.06 -6.73 -6.84
C THR A 84 -5.97 -6.98 -5.79
N SER A 85 -5.88 -6.12 -4.80
CA SER A 85 -5.04 -6.36 -3.61
C SER A 85 -5.80 -7.04 -2.47
N ARG A 86 -7.12 -7.23 -2.60
CA ARG A 86 -7.94 -7.86 -1.57
C ARG A 86 -8.80 -8.98 -2.14
N VAL A 87 -8.59 -10.20 -1.64
CA VAL A 87 -9.45 -11.34 -1.93
C VAL A 87 -10.39 -11.53 -0.73
N PHE A 88 -11.65 -11.17 -0.92
CA PHE A 88 -12.70 -11.35 0.07
C PHE A 88 -13.35 -12.75 -0.08
N ARG A 89 -14.14 -13.14 0.91
CA ARG A 89 -14.66 -14.51 1.01
C ARG A 89 -15.54 -14.94 -0.16
N SER A 90 -16.36 -14.04 -0.69
CA SER A 90 -17.21 -14.33 -1.86
C SER A 90 -16.38 -14.54 -3.12
N LEU A 91 -15.33 -13.73 -3.35
CA LEU A 91 -14.42 -13.92 -4.48
C LEU A 91 -13.66 -15.25 -4.35
N ASP A 92 -13.06 -15.56 -3.19
CA ASP A 92 -12.37 -16.84 -2.96
C ASP A 92 -13.28 -18.04 -3.25
N ARG A 93 -14.55 -17.97 -2.83
CA ARG A 93 -15.55 -19.03 -3.12
C ARG A 93 -15.80 -19.18 -4.63
N MET A 94 -15.94 -18.08 -5.39
CA MET A 94 -16.10 -18.14 -6.83
C MET A 94 -14.87 -18.73 -7.52
N LEU A 95 -13.66 -18.35 -7.08
CA LEU A 95 -12.41 -18.84 -7.66
C LEU A 95 -12.15 -20.32 -7.35
N SER A 96 -12.70 -20.85 -6.24
CA SER A 96 -12.60 -22.25 -5.88
C SER A 96 -13.60 -23.14 -6.63
N ASP A 97 -14.59 -22.56 -7.32
CA ASP A 97 -15.60 -23.28 -8.07
C ASP A 97 -14.97 -24.00 -9.28
N PRO A 98 -15.13 -25.33 -9.43
CA PRO A 98 -14.66 -26.07 -10.60
C PRO A 98 -15.17 -25.50 -11.93
N LEU A 99 -16.41 -24.99 -11.98
CA LEU A 99 -16.99 -24.39 -13.18
C LEU A 99 -16.21 -23.16 -13.63
N TYR A 100 -15.78 -22.31 -12.71
CA TYR A 100 -14.90 -21.19 -13.02
C TYR A 100 -13.54 -21.68 -13.53
N ARG A 101 -12.91 -22.59 -12.82
CA ARG A 101 -11.54 -23.05 -13.14
C ARG A 101 -11.44 -23.74 -14.50
N GLN A 102 -12.46 -24.47 -14.90
CA GLN A 102 -12.52 -25.21 -16.18
C GLN A 102 -13.01 -24.36 -17.36
N LYS A 103 -13.59 -23.16 -17.11
CA LYS A 103 -14.16 -22.36 -18.17
C LYS A 103 -13.08 -21.75 -19.07
N ALA A 104 -13.14 -22.09 -20.35
CA ALA A 104 -12.29 -21.45 -21.36
C ALA A 104 -12.67 -19.96 -21.54
N GLY A 105 -11.65 -19.11 -21.67
CA GLY A 105 -11.85 -17.67 -21.88
C GLY A 105 -12.33 -16.88 -20.65
N ARG A 106 -12.35 -17.49 -19.46
CA ARG A 106 -12.60 -16.77 -18.20
C ARG A 106 -11.54 -15.70 -17.92
N ALA A 107 -11.90 -14.68 -17.17
CA ALA A 107 -10.93 -13.71 -16.70
C ALA A 107 -9.91 -14.37 -15.74
N ARG A 108 -8.62 -14.10 -15.91
CA ARG A 108 -7.59 -14.50 -14.95
C ARG A 108 -7.64 -13.58 -13.74
N VAL A 109 -7.42 -14.11 -12.55
CA VAL A 109 -7.36 -13.29 -11.33
C VAL A 109 -5.93 -13.13 -10.87
N VAL A 110 -5.47 -11.88 -10.88
CA VAL A 110 -4.16 -11.45 -10.40
C VAL A 110 -4.35 -10.72 -9.08
N SER A 111 -3.82 -11.27 -8.01
CA SER A 111 -3.88 -10.64 -6.70
C SER A 111 -2.50 -10.22 -6.21
N PHE A 112 -2.47 -9.15 -5.47
CA PHE A 112 -1.27 -8.66 -4.79
C PHE A 112 -1.42 -8.87 -3.29
N LEU A 113 -0.34 -9.18 -2.61
CA LEU A 113 -0.33 -9.12 -1.16
C LEU A 113 -0.60 -7.65 -0.77
N GLY A 114 -1.68 -7.41 -0.04
CA GLY A 114 -2.09 -6.05 0.32
C GLY A 114 -1.07 -5.40 1.25
N GLY A 115 -0.70 -4.17 0.98
CA GLY A 115 0.13 -3.30 1.78
C GLY A 115 1.12 -4.00 2.73
N LEU A 116 0.93 -3.84 4.01
CA LEU A 116 1.67 -4.58 5.03
C LEU A 116 0.82 -5.76 5.50
N ASP A 117 0.91 -6.89 4.81
CA ASP A 117 0.29 -8.11 5.32
C ASP A 117 1.19 -8.71 6.40
N PHE A 118 0.79 -8.51 7.64
CA PHE A 118 1.52 -8.97 8.83
C PHE A 118 1.41 -10.47 9.07
N SER A 119 0.57 -11.14 8.31
CA SER A 119 0.38 -12.58 8.35
C SER A 119 0.47 -13.16 6.93
N PRO A 120 1.67 -13.14 6.29
CA PRO A 120 1.82 -13.53 4.89
C PRO A 120 1.26 -14.93 4.61
N GLY A 121 1.40 -15.87 5.52
CA GLY A 121 0.81 -17.20 5.39
C GLY A 121 -0.73 -17.19 5.33
N ARG A 122 -1.40 -16.30 6.07
CA ARG A 122 -2.85 -16.09 5.98
C ARG A 122 -3.23 -15.39 4.67
N GLY A 123 -2.51 -14.36 4.31
CA GLY A 123 -2.69 -13.62 3.06
C GLY A 123 -2.59 -14.54 1.84
N MET A 124 -1.64 -15.48 1.87
CA MET A 124 -1.46 -16.47 0.81
C MET A 124 -2.60 -17.50 0.76
N ARG A 125 -3.02 -18.04 1.90
CA ARG A 125 -4.17 -18.97 1.93
C ARG A 125 -5.42 -18.36 1.32
N ASN A 126 -5.68 -17.08 1.55
CA ASN A 126 -6.83 -16.37 0.97
C ASN A 126 -6.69 -16.16 -0.55
N ARG A 127 -5.49 -16.30 -1.12
CA ARG A 127 -5.20 -16.10 -2.55
C ARG A 127 -4.87 -17.38 -3.29
N ARG A 128 -5.00 -18.53 -2.63
CA ARG A 128 -4.62 -19.84 -3.21
C ARG A 128 -5.35 -20.21 -4.50
N HIS A 129 -6.53 -19.62 -4.73
CA HIS A 129 -7.33 -19.88 -5.92
C HIS A 129 -7.14 -18.82 -7.03
N CYS A 130 -6.33 -17.78 -6.80
CA CYS A 130 -5.95 -16.84 -7.85
C CYS A 130 -5.05 -17.53 -8.90
N ASP A 131 -4.99 -16.96 -10.11
CA ASP A 131 -4.09 -17.46 -11.16
C ASP A 131 -2.65 -16.97 -10.94
N VAL A 132 -2.51 -15.75 -10.43
CA VAL A 132 -1.21 -15.12 -10.15
C VAL A 132 -1.28 -14.37 -8.84
N VAL A 133 -0.21 -14.46 -8.05
CA VAL A 133 -0.07 -13.68 -6.79
C VAL A 133 1.27 -12.96 -6.77
N TYR A 134 1.22 -11.66 -6.58
CA TYR A 134 2.40 -10.83 -6.37
C TYR A 134 2.68 -10.68 -4.88
N LEU A 135 3.90 -10.97 -4.49
CA LEU A 135 4.40 -10.96 -3.11
C LEU A 135 5.55 -9.97 -2.94
N PHE A 136 5.73 -9.49 -1.74
CA PHE A 136 6.90 -8.78 -1.24
C PHE A 136 6.94 -8.89 0.29
N PRO A 137 8.07 -8.70 0.99
CA PRO A 137 9.44 -8.59 0.47
C PRO A 137 9.94 -9.84 -0.27
N ARG A 138 11.13 -9.78 -0.86
CA ARG A 138 11.75 -10.93 -1.54
C ARG A 138 11.93 -12.13 -0.63
N ALA A 139 12.23 -11.90 0.64
CA ALA A 139 12.33 -12.95 1.65
C ALA A 139 11.03 -13.76 1.76
N ILE A 140 9.85 -13.10 1.70
CA ILE A 140 8.53 -13.77 1.71
C ILE A 140 8.35 -14.59 0.42
N CYS A 141 8.74 -14.06 -0.74
CA CYS A 141 8.67 -14.79 -2.00
C CYS A 141 9.52 -16.06 -1.96
N LYS A 142 10.75 -15.99 -1.44
CA LYS A 142 11.66 -17.13 -1.31
C LYS A 142 11.10 -18.17 -0.36
N SER A 143 10.64 -17.75 0.81
CA SER A 143 10.02 -18.63 1.82
C SER A 143 8.78 -19.33 1.27
N PHE A 144 7.92 -18.60 0.58
CA PHE A 144 6.71 -19.17 -0.02
C PHE A 144 7.03 -20.23 -1.07
N ARG A 145 7.92 -19.93 -2.02
CA ARG A 145 8.33 -20.89 -3.05
C ARG A 145 8.90 -22.16 -2.44
N LYS A 146 9.71 -22.04 -1.39
CA LYS A 146 10.31 -23.18 -0.69
C LYS A 146 9.27 -24.02 0.06
N SER A 147 8.29 -23.39 0.71
CA SER A 147 7.37 -24.08 1.62
C SER A 147 6.11 -24.62 0.92
N TYR A 148 5.69 -24.02 -0.20
CA TYR A 148 4.39 -24.30 -0.82
C TYR A 148 4.47 -24.75 -2.28
N VAL A 149 5.53 -24.43 -3.02
CA VAL A 149 5.63 -24.72 -4.45
C VAL A 149 6.53 -25.93 -4.74
N GLN A 150 7.44 -26.29 -3.83
CA GLN A 150 8.39 -27.37 -4.07
C GLN A 150 7.90 -28.81 -3.80
N PRO A 151 7.00 -29.11 -2.89
CA PRO A 151 6.42 -30.45 -2.87
C PRO A 151 5.12 -30.47 -3.63
N ALA A 152 5.16 -30.55 -4.95
CA ALA A 152 4.01 -31.03 -5.73
C ALA A 152 3.80 -32.51 -5.37
N THR A 153 3.08 -32.77 -4.30
CA THR A 153 2.50 -34.07 -4.02
C THR A 153 1.36 -34.25 -5.03
N GLU A 154 1.41 -35.32 -5.80
CA GLU A 154 0.32 -35.69 -6.74
C GLU A 154 -1.05 -35.53 -6.07
N GLY A 155 -1.93 -34.74 -6.71
CA GLY A 155 -3.30 -34.51 -6.25
C GLY A 155 -3.56 -33.22 -5.47
N MET A 156 -2.56 -32.36 -5.20
CA MET A 156 -2.79 -31.03 -4.62
C MET A 156 -3.12 -30.03 -5.73
N ALA A 157 -4.12 -29.15 -5.46
CA ALA A 157 -4.47 -28.05 -6.34
C ALA A 157 -3.23 -27.20 -6.67
N GLU A 158 -3.04 -26.88 -7.96
CA GLU A 158 -1.96 -26.02 -8.39
C GLU A 158 -1.99 -24.69 -7.62
N TRP A 159 -0.85 -24.33 -7.04
CA TRP A 159 -0.67 -23.03 -6.43
C TRP A 159 -0.59 -21.95 -7.51
N PRO A 160 -1.04 -20.70 -7.24
CA PRO A 160 -0.92 -19.60 -8.19
C PRO A 160 0.53 -19.37 -8.60
N ALA A 161 0.71 -18.88 -9.81
CA ALA A 161 2.01 -18.36 -10.24
C ALA A 161 2.41 -17.19 -9.33
N VAL A 162 3.70 -17.08 -8.98
CA VAL A 162 4.20 -16.09 -8.02
C VAL A 162 5.07 -15.06 -8.72
N GLY A 163 4.65 -13.79 -8.67
CA GLY A 163 5.43 -12.62 -9.03
C GLY A 163 6.02 -11.93 -7.80
N PHE A 164 6.99 -11.04 -8.02
CA PHE A 164 7.54 -10.16 -6.99
C PHE A 164 7.15 -8.72 -7.27
N GLY A 165 6.63 -8.04 -6.28
CA GLY A 165 6.41 -6.60 -6.31
C GLY A 165 5.02 -6.14 -5.87
N HIS A 166 4.91 -4.83 -5.72
CA HIS A 166 3.65 -4.14 -5.38
C HIS A 166 3.71 -2.71 -5.92
N PRO A 167 2.60 -2.13 -6.44
CA PRO A 167 2.61 -0.79 -7.05
C PRO A 167 3.03 0.35 -6.11
N ALA A 168 2.93 0.15 -4.79
CA ALA A 168 3.41 1.12 -3.82
C ALA A 168 4.93 1.03 -3.57
N PHE A 169 5.56 -0.11 -3.86
CA PHE A 169 6.95 -0.42 -3.52
C PHE A 169 7.82 -0.47 -4.78
N LEU A 170 7.83 0.62 -5.52
CA LEU A 170 8.68 0.78 -6.71
C LEU A 170 10.00 1.45 -6.33
N MET A 171 11.09 0.97 -6.88
CA MET A 171 12.41 1.59 -6.69
C MET A 171 12.35 3.11 -6.87
N PRO A 172 13.04 3.90 -6.03
CA PRO A 172 13.08 5.36 -6.13
C PRO A 172 13.48 5.82 -7.54
N LYS A 173 12.93 6.96 -7.99
CA LYS A 173 13.35 7.58 -9.28
C LYS A 173 14.74 8.17 -9.20
N SER A 174 15.10 8.64 -8.01
CA SER A 174 16.35 9.31 -7.72
C SER A 174 16.87 8.80 -6.38
N PRO A 175 18.17 8.88 -6.13
CA PRO A 175 18.72 8.63 -4.78
C PRO A 175 17.99 9.49 -3.76
N PRO A 176 17.78 8.98 -2.54
CA PRO A 176 17.20 9.77 -1.45
C PRO A 176 18.02 11.02 -1.18
N ALA A 177 17.34 12.13 -0.85
CA ALA A 177 18.02 13.35 -0.49
C ALA A 177 18.89 13.13 0.77
N ALA A 178 20.15 13.55 0.70
CA ALA A 178 21.08 13.48 1.83
C ALA A 178 20.89 14.61 2.85
N THR A 179 20.19 15.69 2.45
CA THR A 179 19.94 16.88 3.26
C THR A 179 18.49 17.34 3.14
N LEU A 180 18.02 18.05 4.16
CA LEU A 180 16.69 18.65 4.15
C LEU A 180 16.61 19.74 3.06
N ASN A 181 15.54 19.69 2.26
CA ASN A 181 15.20 20.81 1.39
C ASN A 181 14.85 22.03 2.29
N PRO A 182 15.60 23.16 2.22
CA PRO A 182 15.36 24.31 3.08
C PRO A 182 13.97 24.95 2.89
N ALA A 183 13.41 24.84 1.70
CA ALA A 183 12.09 25.42 1.37
C ALA A 183 10.91 24.50 1.68
N GLY A 184 11.15 23.23 2.07
CA GLY A 184 10.08 22.27 2.30
C GLY A 184 9.61 22.20 3.75
N ASP A 185 8.40 21.73 3.95
CA ASP A 185 7.77 21.55 5.26
C ASP A 185 8.10 20.19 5.88
N ILE A 186 7.89 20.07 7.19
CA ILE A 186 8.02 18.81 7.93
C ILE A 186 6.64 18.20 8.10
N TYR A 187 6.49 16.91 7.80
CA TYR A 187 5.22 16.21 7.91
C TYR A 187 5.28 15.04 8.88
N PHE A 188 4.31 14.96 9.77
CA PHE A 188 3.96 13.73 10.48
C PHE A 188 2.77 13.07 9.79
N PHE A 189 2.96 11.86 9.28
CA PHE A 189 1.92 11.09 8.60
C PHE A 189 1.19 10.21 9.62
N ALA A 190 0.05 10.70 10.08
CA ALA A 190 -0.80 9.99 11.04
C ALA A 190 -1.48 8.76 10.41
N GLN A 191 -1.77 7.77 11.25
CA GLN A 191 -2.45 6.55 10.88
C GLN A 191 -3.63 6.32 11.84
N ALA A 192 -4.76 5.82 11.34
CA ALA A 192 -6.00 5.72 12.12
C ALA A 192 -5.89 4.79 13.35
N LEU A 193 -5.25 3.64 13.20
CA LEU A 193 -5.13 2.63 14.26
C LEU A 193 -3.91 2.78 15.17
N SER A 194 -2.96 3.65 14.80
CA SER A 194 -1.67 3.77 15.49
C SER A 194 -1.15 5.21 15.49
N PRO A 195 -0.56 5.66 16.57
CA PRO A 195 -0.54 5.04 17.89
C PRO A 195 -1.94 4.72 18.42
N SER A 196 -2.09 3.58 19.13
CA SER A 196 -3.41 3.04 19.47
C SER A 196 -4.06 3.68 20.71
N THR A 197 -3.28 4.37 21.56
CA THR A 197 -3.76 4.97 22.81
C THR A 197 -3.75 6.51 22.76
N ALA A 198 -4.64 7.15 23.51
CA ALA A 198 -4.66 8.61 23.67
C ALA A 198 -3.30 9.12 24.18
N ARG A 199 -2.69 8.42 25.16
CA ARG A 199 -1.40 8.78 25.73
C ARG A 199 -0.29 8.79 24.67
N ALA A 200 -0.23 7.77 23.83
CA ALA A 200 0.76 7.68 22.75
C ALA A 200 0.56 8.76 21.68
N ARG A 201 -0.69 9.08 21.33
CA ARG A 201 -1.00 10.18 20.39
C ARG A 201 -0.69 11.55 20.96
N MET A 202 -1.00 11.79 22.24
CA MET A 202 -0.59 13.01 22.95
C MET A 202 0.92 13.17 22.99
N HIS A 203 1.66 12.07 23.19
CA HIS A 203 3.11 12.08 23.10
C HIS A 203 3.57 12.52 21.70
N MET A 204 3.02 11.95 20.63
CA MET A 204 3.39 12.35 19.27
C MET A 204 3.01 13.81 18.96
N LEU A 205 1.86 14.28 19.44
CA LEU A 205 1.48 15.69 19.33
C LEU A 205 2.51 16.60 20.03
N ALA A 206 2.96 16.21 21.22
CA ALA A 206 3.99 16.95 21.96
C ALA A 206 5.35 16.93 21.23
N VAL A 207 5.74 15.79 20.64
CA VAL A 207 6.95 15.67 19.81
C VAL A 207 6.88 16.62 18.61
N MET A 208 5.77 16.63 17.89
CA MET A 208 5.60 17.53 16.75
C MET A 208 5.56 19.00 17.15
N ALA A 209 4.97 19.33 18.29
CA ALA A 209 5.03 20.67 18.86
C ALA A 209 6.46 21.10 19.23
N ALA A 210 7.25 20.19 19.79
CA ALA A 210 8.66 20.45 20.10
C ALA A 210 9.49 20.69 18.83
N ILE A 211 9.27 19.90 17.78
CA ILE A 211 9.90 20.10 16.45
C ILE A 211 9.50 21.46 15.88
N ALA A 212 8.22 21.82 15.94
CA ALA A 212 7.73 23.10 15.44
C ALA A 212 8.37 24.31 16.16
N ARG A 213 8.50 24.26 17.49
CA ARG A 213 9.18 25.31 18.28
C ARG A 213 10.66 25.45 17.90
N ARG A 214 11.33 24.34 17.56
CA ARG A 214 12.76 24.35 17.15
C ARG A 214 12.97 24.81 15.71
N ASN A 215 11.91 24.82 14.89
CA ASN A 215 11.95 25.17 13.49
C ASN A 215 10.88 26.24 13.16
N PRO A 216 11.00 27.47 13.73
CA PRO A 216 9.97 28.50 13.62
C PRO A 216 9.71 28.94 12.17
N ASP A 217 10.72 28.85 11.32
CA ASP A 217 10.67 29.27 9.91
C ASP A 217 10.04 28.21 8.98
N ARG A 218 9.61 27.06 9.52
CA ARG A 218 9.00 25.98 8.76
C ARG A 218 7.62 25.63 9.29
N ASN A 219 6.72 25.24 8.41
CA ASN A 219 5.49 24.60 8.85
C ASN A 219 5.76 23.14 9.22
N VAL A 220 5.13 22.72 10.29
CA VAL A 220 5.09 21.34 10.75
C VAL A 220 3.64 20.87 10.63
N TRP A 221 3.41 19.85 9.81
CA TRP A 221 2.07 19.37 9.50
C TRP A 221 1.80 18.02 10.15
N ILE A 222 0.67 17.86 10.80
CA ILE A 222 0.10 16.54 11.07
C ILE A 222 -0.85 16.23 9.93
N LYS A 223 -0.43 15.33 9.04
CA LYS A 223 -1.25 14.88 7.92
C LYS A 223 -2.17 13.77 8.39
N LEU A 224 -3.45 14.08 8.41
CA LEU A 224 -4.52 13.14 8.75
C LEU A 224 -4.72 12.11 7.64
N ARG A 225 -5.13 10.90 8.00
CA ARG A 225 -5.54 9.88 7.03
C ARG A 225 -6.91 10.23 6.44
N HIS A 226 -7.86 10.60 7.28
CA HIS A 226 -9.22 11.01 6.95
C HIS A 226 -9.67 12.12 7.90
N LEU A 227 -10.77 12.77 7.57
CA LEU A 227 -11.39 13.76 8.45
C LEU A 227 -12.24 13.07 9.54
N PRO A 228 -12.45 13.71 10.71
CA PRO A 228 -13.23 13.11 11.81
C PRO A 228 -14.65 12.68 11.41
N ASP A 229 -15.31 13.45 10.55
CA ASP A 229 -16.66 13.17 10.03
C ASP A 229 -16.71 11.97 9.05
N GLU A 230 -15.59 11.59 8.48
CA GLU A 230 -15.46 10.41 7.63
C GLU A 230 -15.22 9.12 8.42
N ASN A 231 -14.92 9.21 9.71
CA ASN A 231 -14.48 8.08 10.55
C ASN A 231 -15.50 6.93 10.62
N THR A 232 -16.78 7.22 10.55
CA THR A 232 -17.85 6.21 10.58
C THR A 232 -17.92 5.36 9.32
N ARG A 233 -17.41 5.86 8.20
CA ARG A 233 -17.39 5.20 6.89
C ARG A 233 -16.08 4.44 6.63
N HIS A 234 -15.08 4.65 7.48
CA HIS A 234 -13.76 4.02 7.33
C HIS A 234 -13.71 2.62 7.91
N LEU A 235 -13.02 1.71 7.22
CA LEU A 235 -12.72 0.37 7.72
C LEU A 235 -11.91 0.41 9.03
N HIS A 236 -11.04 1.40 9.17
CA HIS A 236 -10.19 1.62 10.33
C HIS A 236 -10.67 2.86 11.08
N ARG A 237 -11.47 2.66 12.11
CA ARG A 237 -11.98 3.75 12.96
C ARG A 237 -10.87 4.30 13.85
N GLU A 238 -10.69 5.60 13.82
CA GLU A 238 -9.79 6.34 14.70
C GLU A 238 -10.50 6.67 16.01
N GLN A 239 -9.95 6.22 17.14
CA GLN A 239 -10.57 6.43 18.47
C GLN A 239 -10.15 7.76 19.12
N HIS A 240 -8.97 8.25 18.81
CA HIS A 240 -8.35 9.43 19.39
C HIS A 240 -7.77 10.31 18.28
N ASP A 241 -8.61 11.04 17.57
CA ASP A 241 -8.17 11.84 16.43
C ASP A 241 -7.32 13.05 16.84
N TYR A 242 -6.35 13.40 16.00
CA TYR A 242 -5.47 14.54 16.26
C TYR A 242 -6.19 15.89 16.27
N PRO A 243 -7.24 16.17 15.47
CA PRO A 243 -8.03 17.39 15.61
C PRO A 243 -8.61 17.59 17.02
N GLY A 244 -9.24 16.57 17.60
CA GLY A 244 -9.78 16.63 18.96
C GLY A 244 -8.68 16.83 20.01
N LEU A 245 -7.57 16.08 19.89
CA LEU A 245 -6.42 16.20 20.80
C LEU A 245 -5.75 17.59 20.71
N ALA A 246 -5.64 18.15 19.52
CA ALA A 246 -5.06 19.48 19.32
C ALA A 246 -5.99 20.59 19.84
N ALA A 247 -7.31 20.47 19.63
CA ALA A 247 -8.28 21.44 20.12
C ALA A 247 -8.31 21.54 21.66
N ALA A 248 -7.96 20.47 22.36
CA ALA A 248 -7.85 20.46 23.82
C ALA A 248 -6.57 21.13 24.36
N ARG A 249 -5.72 21.69 23.49
CA ARG A 249 -4.42 22.31 23.85
C ARG A 249 -4.38 23.77 23.45
N THR A 250 -3.91 24.62 24.36
CA THR A 250 -3.74 26.06 24.13
C THR A 250 -2.27 26.47 23.89
N ASP A 251 -1.34 25.54 24.09
CA ASP A 251 0.12 25.78 24.07
C ASP A 251 0.80 25.32 22.78
N LEU A 252 0.01 24.97 21.74
CA LEU A 252 0.58 24.54 20.46
C LEU A 252 1.18 25.72 19.70
N PRO A 253 2.37 25.53 19.10
CA PRO A 253 3.00 26.59 18.32
C PRO A 253 2.22 26.87 17.01
N PRO A 254 2.19 28.14 16.52
CA PRO A 254 1.35 28.56 15.39
C PRO A 254 1.74 27.90 14.06
N ASN A 255 2.98 27.43 13.94
CA ASN A 255 3.49 26.72 12.76
C ASN A 255 3.23 25.18 12.82
N LEU A 256 2.63 24.67 13.90
CA LEU A 256 2.09 23.30 13.93
C LEU A 256 0.64 23.31 13.43
N ARG A 257 0.39 22.61 12.34
CA ARG A 257 -0.90 22.64 11.63
C ARG A 257 -1.40 21.24 11.31
N LEU A 258 -2.71 21.11 11.13
CA LEU A 258 -3.35 19.88 10.68
C LEU A 258 -3.69 19.99 9.19
N THR A 259 -3.63 18.87 8.46
CA THR A 259 -4.00 18.85 7.05
C THR A 259 -4.58 17.50 6.61
N ALA A 260 -5.58 17.54 5.74
CA ALA A 260 -6.13 16.38 5.03
C ALA A 260 -5.71 16.34 3.54
N ARG A 261 -4.64 17.07 3.16
CA ARG A 261 -4.08 17.04 1.81
C ARG A 261 -3.85 15.61 1.34
N THR A 262 -3.88 15.40 0.03
CA THR A 262 -3.53 14.11 -0.57
C THR A 262 -2.08 13.73 -0.26
N MET A 263 -1.74 12.45 -0.39
CA MET A 263 -0.35 12.02 -0.25
C MET A 263 0.56 12.73 -1.26
N ALA A 264 0.13 12.84 -2.51
CA ALA A 264 0.91 13.53 -3.55
C ALA A 264 1.17 15.00 -3.22
N GLN A 265 0.15 15.74 -2.74
CA GLN A 265 0.31 17.13 -2.32
C GLN A 265 1.21 17.30 -1.10
N ALA A 266 1.16 16.36 -0.15
CA ALA A 266 2.05 16.40 1.00
C ALA A 266 3.50 16.11 0.60
N LEU A 267 3.71 15.09 -0.25
CA LEU A 267 5.05 14.69 -0.71
C LEU A 267 5.72 15.76 -1.57
N SER A 268 4.94 16.49 -2.41
CA SER A 268 5.52 17.54 -3.28
C SER A 268 6.10 18.72 -2.51
N ASN A 269 5.69 18.92 -1.25
CA ASN A 269 6.16 20.00 -0.38
C ASN A 269 6.93 19.50 0.86
N ALA A 270 7.09 18.18 1.01
CA ALA A 270 7.79 17.64 2.16
C ALA A 270 9.31 17.74 2.01
N SER A 271 9.98 18.32 3.00
CA SER A 271 11.43 18.19 3.16
C SER A 271 11.78 16.94 3.98
N LEU A 272 10.90 16.53 4.88
CA LEU A 272 11.05 15.37 5.76
C LEU A 272 9.68 14.81 6.12
N GLY A 273 9.57 13.50 6.15
CA GLY A 273 8.40 12.81 6.68
C GLY A 273 8.72 11.98 7.91
N ILE A 274 7.88 12.11 8.94
CA ILE A 274 7.93 11.32 10.16
C ILE A 274 6.66 10.48 10.23
N THR A 275 6.78 9.24 10.66
CA THR A 275 5.62 8.38 10.91
C THR A 275 5.89 7.40 12.04
N CYS A 276 4.83 6.80 12.59
CA CYS A 276 4.96 5.65 13.48
C CYS A 276 4.78 4.35 12.67
N THR A 277 3.56 3.94 12.44
CA THR A 277 3.26 2.65 11.79
C THR A 277 2.55 2.82 10.44
N SER A 278 2.80 3.93 9.74
CA SER A 278 2.20 4.18 8.44
C SER A 278 3.10 3.73 7.29
N THR A 279 2.48 3.20 6.24
CA THR A 279 3.15 2.94 4.95
C THR A 279 3.61 4.22 4.25
N ALA A 280 3.28 5.39 4.77
CA ALA A 280 3.78 6.67 4.25
C ALA A 280 5.31 6.74 4.18
N ALA A 281 6.03 6.04 5.08
CA ALA A 281 7.49 5.92 4.99
C ALA A 281 7.96 5.33 3.65
N ILE A 282 7.20 4.39 3.09
CA ILE A 282 7.48 3.79 1.79
C ILE A 282 7.26 4.80 0.66
N ASP A 283 6.17 5.58 0.74
CA ASP A 283 5.89 6.61 -0.24
C ASP A 283 6.97 7.71 -0.23
N LEU A 284 7.44 8.11 0.97
CA LEU A 284 8.55 9.06 1.15
C LEU A 284 9.82 8.53 0.48
N VAL A 285 10.23 7.32 0.81
CA VAL A 285 11.42 6.67 0.21
C VAL A 285 11.31 6.60 -1.31
N ARG A 286 10.14 6.19 -1.84
CA ARG A 286 9.90 6.10 -3.29
C ARG A 286 10.05 7.44 -4.00
N GLU A 287 9.65 8.53 -3.37
CA GLU A 287 9.76 9.88 -3.92
C GLU A 287 11.11 10.56 -3.59
N GLY A 288 12.02 9.87 -2.91
CA GLY A 288 13.32 10.41 -2.52
C GLY A 288 13.27 11.44 -1.39
N VAL A 289 12.16 11.50 -0.66
CA VAL A 289 12.01 12.37 0.51
C VAL A 289 12.55 11.66 1.75
N PRO A 290 13.40 12.31 2.57
CA PRO A 290 13.86 11.76 3.83
C PRO A 290 12.72 11.27 4.70
N ALA A 291 12.88 10.08 5.28
CA ALA A 291 11.84 9.44 6.08
C ALA A 291 12.39 8.98 7.43
N MET A 292 11.61 9.19 8.49
CA MET A 292 11.92 8.72 9.83
C MET A 292 10.72 7.93 10.39
N VAL A 293 11.00 6.78 10.97
CA VAL A 293 10.00 5.89 11.58
C VAL A 293 10.27 5.84 13.09
N HIS A 294 9.32 6.34 13.87
CA HIS A 294 9.41 6.34 15.34
C HIS A 294 8.52 5.25 15.92
N LEU A 295 9.13 4.24 16.54
CA LEU A 295 8.44 3.09 17.12
C LEU A 295 8.62 2.96 18.65
N ASP A 296 9.21 3.96 19.31
CA ASP A 296 9.52 3.92 20.74
C ASP A 296 8.71 4.99 21.52
N TYR A 297 7.42 5.09 21.21
CA TYR A 297 6.46 5.93 21.90
C TYR A 297 5.80 5.17 23.08
N PRO A 298 5.09 5.84 24.02
CA PRO A 298 4.40 5.18 25.11
C PRO A 298 3.38 4.12 24.63
N ASP A 299 3.17 3.08 25.41
CA ASP A 299 2.16 2.05 25.20
C ASP A 299 2.35 1.22 23.91
N THR A 300 3.56 1.11 23.39
CA THR A 300 3.85 0.32 22.16
C THR A 300 3.48 -1.15 22.28
N THR A 301 3.45 -1.70 23.48
CA THR A 301 2.99 -3.09 23.75
C THR A 301 1.51 -3.28 23.51
N LEU A 302 0.72 -2.20 23.59
CA LEU A 302 -0.73 -2.19 23.31
C LEU A 302 -1.03 -1.90 21.82
N ASP A 303 -0.01 -1.58 21.04
CA ASP A 303 -0.18 -1.26 19.62
C ASP A 303 0.21 -2.46 18.75
N PRO A 304 -0.78 -3.14 18.15
CA PRO A 304 -0.54 -4.37 17.38
C PRO A 304 0.28 -4.13 16.10
N LEU A 305 0.43 -2.88 15.66
CA LEU A 305 1.15 -2.55 14.43
C LEU A 305 2.66 -2.33 14.65
N VAL A 306 3.10 -2.05 15.88
CA VAL A 306 4.52 -1.77 16.18
C VAL A 306 5.43 -2.95 15.83
N GLY A 307 5.08 -4.15 16.27
CA GLY A 307 5.88 -5.34 16.01
C GLY A 307 6.06 -5.64 14.51
N PRO A 308 4.98 -5.70 13.73
CA PRO A 308 5.05 -5.82 12.27
C PRO A 308 5.86 -4.73 11.58
N MET A 309 5.69 -3.47 11.98
CA MET A 309 6.44 -2.36 11.39
C MET A 309 7.92 -2.41 11.74
N ARG A 310 8.26 -2.78 12.98
CA ARG A 310 9.64 -2.99 13.36
C ARG A 310 10.30 -4.06 12.49
N ARG A 311 9.61 -5.18 12.22
CA ARG A 311 10.15 -6.21 11.31
C ARG A 311 10.33 -5.70 9.88
N LEU A 312 9.38 -4.90 9.36
CA LEU A 312 9.48 -4.35 8.01
C LEU A 312 10.66 -3.40 7.86
N PHE A 313 10.88 -2.53 8.86
CA PHE A 313 11.89 -1.48 8.78
C PHE A 313 13.22 -1.86 9.46
N THR A 314 13.35 -3.07 10.02
CA THR A 314 14.65 -3.55 10.53
C THR A 314 15.67 -3.55 9.39
N GLY A 315 16.84 -2.97 9.65
CA GLY A 315 17.93 -2.82 8.67
C GLY A 315 17.73 -1.70 7.64
N SER A 316 16.63 -0.93 7.72
CA SER A 316 16.34 0.13 6.74
C SER A 316 17.09 1.45 6.98
N ASN A 317 17.67 1.67 8.15
CA ASN A 317 18.16 2.95 8.68
C ASN A 317 17.06 3.98 8.96
N LEU A 318 15.77 3.65 8.75
CA LEU A 318 14.64 4.58 8.93
C LEU A 318 14.12 4.63 10.37
N ILE A 319 14.29 3.56 11.18
CA ILE A 319 13.85 3.56 12.57
C ILE A 319 14.77 4.48 13.38
N LYS A 320 14.18 5.48 14.03
CA LYS A 320 14.92 6.51 14.77
C LYS A 320 14.45 6.62 16.22
N PRO A 321 15.39 6.74 17.17
CA PRO A 321 15.06 7.06 18.55
C PRO A 321 14.49 8.48 18.66
N LEU A 322 13.84 8.78 19.78
CA LEU A 322 13.18 10.07 20.01
C LEU A 322 14.15 11.27 19.86
N GLU A 323 15.39 11.11 20.32
CA GLU A 323 16.39 12.17 20.23
C GLU A 323 16.67 12.56 18.76
N ASP A 324 16.83 11.57 17.87
CA ASP A 324 17.06 11.83 16.46
C ASP A 324 15.83 12.44 15.79
N ILE A 325 14.61 11.98 16.17
CA ILE A 325 13.34 12.57 15.70
C ILE A 325 13.27 14.06 16.07
N LEU A 326 13.56 14.40 17.33
CA LEU A 326 13.52 15.78 17.83
C LEU A 326 14.56 16.70 17.17
N ASN A 327 15.68 16.15 16.74
CA ASN A 327 16.80 16.87 16.12
C ASN A 327 16.82 16.70 14.60
N LEU A 328 15.80 16.04 14.01
CA LEU A 328 15.64 15.77 12.57
C LEU A 328 16.88 15.09 11.96
N ARG A 329 17.53 14.19 12.71
CA ARG A 329 18.69 13.41 12.26
C ARG A 329 18.21 12.17 11.54
N PHE A 330 18.31 12.15 10.23
CA PHE A 330 17.91 11.04 9.37
C PHE A 330 19.11 10.48 8.61
N ASP A 331 18.95 9.24 8.12
CA ASP A 331 19.91 8.59 7.24
C ASP A 331 19.23 8.20 5.92
N ALA A 332 20.05 7.98 4.90
CA ALA A 332 19.57 7.35 3.67
C ALA A 332 19.11 5.92 3.96
N PRO A 333 18.06 5.43 3.26
CA PRO A 333 17.65 4.04 3.36
C PRO A 333 18.79 3.11 2.96
N ASP A 334 18.90 2.01 3.69
CA ASP A 334 19.90 0.98 3.40
C ASP A 334 19.65 0.34 2.02
N PRO A 335 20.68 0.19 1.14
CA PRO A 335 20.52 -0.36 -0.19
C PRO A 335 20.03 -1.81 -0.25
N ASP A 336 20.46 -2.66 0.69
CA ASP A 336 20.03 -4.06 0.73
C ASP A 336 18.57 -4.17 1.14
N TRP A 337 18.15 -3.36 2.12
CA TRP A 337 16.76 -3.24 2.49
C TRP A 337 15.90 -2.74 1.32
N LEU A 338 16.36 -1.72 0.57
CA LEU A 338 15.67 -1.26 -0.64
C LEU A 338 15.51 -2.41 -1.66
N ALA A 339 16.57 -3.17 -1.91
CA ALA A 339 16.54 -4.28 -2.86
C ALA A 339 15.62 -5.42 -2.43
N ASP A 340 15.43 -5.65 -1.12
CA ASP A 340 14.49 -6.67 -0.62
C ASP A 340 13.03 -6.23 -0.72
N ILE A 341 12.72 -4.94 -0.48
CA ILE A 341 11.37 -4.42 -0.36
C ILE A 341 10.83 -3.89 -1.70
N PHE A 342 11.66 -3.17 -2.46
CA PHE A 342 11.20 -2.43 -3.63
C PHE A 342 11.42 -3.24 -4.92
N CYS A 343 10.46 -3.19 -5.82
CA CYS A 343 10.51 -3.84 -7.12
C CYS A 343 10.87 -2.85 -8.24
N ALA A 344 11.29 -3.40 -9.37
CA ALA A 344 11.58 -2.63 -10.57
C ALA A 344 10.33 -1.85 -11.05
N ARG A 345 10.55 -0.73 -11.72
CA ARG A 345 9.48 0.13 -12.25
C ARG A 345 8.70 -0.50 -13.39
N GLU A 346 9.29 -1.50 -14.05
CA GLU A 346 8.68 -2.30 -15.12
C GLU A 346 7.60 -3.28 -14.64
N LEU A 347 7.16 -3.19 -13.37
CA LEU A 347 6.13 -4.05 -12.79
C LEU A 347 4.89 -4.18 -13.70
N GLY A 348 4.45 -3.10 -14.35
CA GLY A 348 3.31 -3.14 -15.28
C GLY A 348 3.53 -4.12 -16.44
N ARG A 349 4.72 -4.14 -17.03
CA ARG A 349 5.08 -5.09 -18.11
C ARG A 349 5.10 -6.53 -17.62
N ASP A 350 5.62 -6.75 -16.42
CA ASP A 350 5.65 -8.08 -15.80
C ASP A 350 4.23 -8.60 -15.56
N VAL A 351 3.35 -7.75 -15.02
CA VAL A 351 1.94 -8.09 -14.79
C VAL A 351 1.24 -8.45 -16.11
N LEU A 352 1.41 -7.66 -17.18
CA LEU A 352 0.82 -7.95 -18.48
C LEU A 352 1.37 -9.25 -19.10
N ALA A 353 2.64 -9.54 -18.91
CA ALA A 353 3.25 -10.80 -19.36
C ALA A 353 2.66 -12.00 -18.62
N MET A 354 2.47 -11.89 -17.31
CA MET A 354 1.84 -12.93 -16.49
C MET A 354 0.38 -13.18 -16.89
N ILE A 355 -0.38 -12.12 -17.19
CA ILE A 355 -1.77 -12.22 -17.68
C ILE A 355 -1.81 -12.95 -19.03
N ALA A 356 -0.86 -12.69 -19.91
CA ALA A 356 -0.79 -13.34 -21.22
C ALA A 356 -0.34 -14.82 -21.18
N GLY A 357 -0.13 -15.40 -19.98
CA GLY A 357 0.35 -16.78 -19.84
C GLY A 357 1.83 -16.96 -20.12
N GLY A 358 2.58 -15.86 -20.22
CA GLY A 358 4.04 -15.91 -20.25
C GLY A 358 4.58 -16.51 -18.96
N PRO A 359 5.71 -17.25 -19.00
CA PRO A 359 6.41 -17.59 -17.77
C PRO A 359 6.70 -16.25 -17.04
N ALA A 360 6.51 -16.24 -15.71
CA ALA A 360 7.11 -15.19 -14.92
C ALA A 360 8.52 -15.02 -15.46
N LYS A 361 8.87 -13.81 -15.97
CA LYS A 361 10.27 -13.57 -16.33
C LYS A 361 11.06 -14.20 -15.22
N LYS A 362 12.06 -15.03 -15.55
CA LYS A 362 13.04 -15.48 -14.59
C LYS A 362 13.61 -14.22 -13.94
N ALA A 363 12.76 -13.64 -13.09
CA ALA A 363 13.12 -12.53 -12.25
C ALA A 363 14.15 -13.12 -11.34
N ASP A 364 15.37 -12.89 -11.79
CA ASP A 364 16.58 -13.21 -11.10
C ASP A 364 16.71 -14.71 -10.74
N ARG A 365 17.40 -15.42 -11.55
CA ARG A 365 18.40 -16.34 -11.04
C ARG A 365 19.29 -15.48 -10.13
N ILE A 366 18.74 -15.14 -8.96
CA ILE A 366 19.53 -14.61 -7.85
C ILE A 366 20.45 -15.78 -7.52
N GLY A 367 21.73 -15.53 -7.68
CA GLY A 367 22.84 -16.43 -7.70
C GLY A 367 22.71 -17.63 -6.78
N ALA A 368 23.23 -18.72 -7.30
CA ALA A 368 23.59 -19.89 -6.54
C ALA A 368 24.39 -19.52 -5.30
#